data_6324cb7f59d398a0e813bf26258b5edf
#
_entry.id   6324cb7f59d398a0e813bf26258b5edf
#
_cell.length_a   1.000
_cell.length_b   1.000
_cell.length_c   1.000
_cell.angle_alpha   90.00
_cell.angle_beta   90.00
_cell.angle_gamma   90.00
#
_symmetry.space_group_name_H-M   'P 1'
#
loop_
_entity.id
_entity.type
_entity.pdbx_description
1 polymer ?
#
loop_
_entity_poly.entity_id
_entity_poly.type
_entity_poly.pdbx_seq_one_letter_code
_entity_poly.pdbx_strand_id
1 'polypeptide(L)'
;MNVRDFGEIRSEAQAAELESVLKQKACDALLLVFADWCGHCQTYKPMWEEFAKLKGRTMHVAAVQDEQQKNVPSLEEAKLQGYPTVVLFRKGASPETVSSEDMRNKEKMMELLLGKGLADESNPIRFILKGGARLFGPPVSQLLRSMKSKPLFSVTPRKKHTRRNPRTRKAKRKGRTLL
;
A
#
# COMPACT_ATOMS: atom_id res chain seq x y z
N MET A 1 -14.00 -12.92 5.16
CA MET A 1 -14.66 -12.46 3.92
C MET A 1 -13.59 -12.31 2.84
N ASN A 2 -13.80 -12.90 1.65
CA ASN A 2 -12.84 -12.76 0.54
C ASN A 2 -13.11 -11.45 -0.20
N VAL A 3 -12.31 -10.43 0.09
CA VAL A 3 -12.33 -9.16 -0.62
C VAL A 3 -11.55 -9.31 -1.93
N ARG A 4 -12.16 -8.91 -3.05
CA ARG A 4 -11.58 -9.06 -4.40
C ARG A 4 -11.21 -7.70 -4.98
N ASP A 5 -10.18 -7.72 -5.79
CA ASP A 5 -9.85 -6.66 -6.74
C ASP A 5 -10.27 -7.15 -8.12
N PHE A 6 -11.20 -6.44 -8.74
CA PHE A 6 -11.68 -6.76 -10.09
C PHE A 6 -10.85 -6.07 -11.17
N GLY A 7 -9.93 -5.18 -10.79
CA GLY A 7 -9.14 -4.40 -11.72
C GLY A 7 -9.98 -3.43 -12.56
N GLU A 8 -9.56 -3.22 -13.81
CA GLU A 8 -10.32 -2.42 -14.78
C GLU A 8 -11.36 -3.26 -15.51
N ILE A 9 -12.61 -2.83 -15.46
CA ILE A 9 -13.74 -3.44 -16.14
C ILE A 9 -13.86 -2.81 -17.53
N ARG A 10 -13.42 -3.54 -18.55
CA ARG A 10 -13.38 -3.11 -19.94
C ARG A 10 -14.18 -4.02 -20.87
N SER A 11 -14.77 -5.09 -20.34
CA SER A 11 -15.59 -6.02 -21.10
C SER A 11 -16.93 -6.27 -20.42
N GLU A 12 -17.93 -6.64 -21.23
CA GLU A 12 -19.27 -6.97 -20.75
C GLU A 12 -19.25 -8.17 -19.76
N ALA A 13 -18.41 -9.17 -20.00
CA ALA A 13 -18.28 -10.32 -19.13
C ALA A 13 -17.78 -9.92 -17.73
N GLN A 14 -16.78 -9.03 -17.65
CA GLN A 14 -16.29 -8.50 -16.37
C GLN A 14 -17.34 -7.64 -15.67
N ALA A 15 -18.09 -6.83 -16.43
CA ALA A 15 -19.18 -6.01 -15.90
C ALA A 15 -20.29 -6.91 -15.29
N ALA A 16 -20.67 -7.99 -15.99
CA ALA A 16 -21.65 -8.94 -15.49
C ALA A 16 -21.18 -9.67 -14.21
N GLU A 17 -19.90 -10.04 -14.13
CA GLU A 17 -19.32 -10.63 -12.93
C GLU A 17 -19.38 -9.64 -11.75
N LEU A 18 -18.95 -8.39 -11.96
CA LEU A 18 -19.03 -7.33 -10.96
C LEU A 18 -20.48 -7.12 -10.48
N GLU A 19 -21.41 -6.98 -11.41
CA GLU A 19 -22.82 -6.76 -11.11
C GLU A 19 -23.41 -7.90 -10.28
N SER A 20 -23.03 -9.15 -10.57
CA SER A 20 -23.48 -10.31 -9.80
C SER A 20 -23.05 -10.22 -8.32
N VAL A 21 -21.84 -9.72 -8.07
CA VAL A 21 -21.31 -9.53 -6.71
C VAL A 21 -21.98 -8.35 -6.01
N LEU A 22 -22.23 -7.24 -6.71
CA LEU A 22 -22.92 -6.08 -6.15
C LEU A 22 -24.36 -6.44 -5.74
N LYS A 23 -25.08 -7.21 -6.55
CA LYS A 23 -26.43 -7.68 -6.26
C LYS A 23 -26.51 -8.59 -5.04
N GLN A 24 -25.50 -9.39 -4.79
CA GLN A 24 -25.47 -10.26 -3.60
C GLN A 24 -25.41 -9.45 -2.30
N LYS A 25 -25.00 -8.19 -2.33
CA LYS A 25 -24.88 -7.28 -1.17
C LYS A 25 -24.16 -7.92 0.02
N ALA A 26 -23.26 -8.87 -0.27
CA ALA A 26 -22.56 -9.64 0.78
C ALA A 26 -21.43 -8.84 1.41
N CYS A 27 -20.79 -7.96 0.64
CA CYS A 27 -19.67 -7.12 1.06
C CYS A 27 -19.87 -5.70 0.53
N ASP A 28 -19.20 -4.75 1.18
CA ASP A 28 -19.08 -3.40 0.69
C ASP A 28 -18.19 -3.38 -0.57
N ALA A 29 -18.40 -2.42 -1.45
CA ALA A 29 -17.58 -2.23 -2.65
C ALA A 29 -17.32 -0.74 -2.91
N LEU A 30 -16.14 -0.43 -3.41
CA LEU A 30 -15.74 0.90 -3.84
C LEU A 30 -15.39 0.85 -5.32
N LEU A 31 -16.13 1.59 -6.14
CA LEU A 31 -15.98 1.59 -7.59
C LEU A 31 -15.51 2.96 -8.07
N LEU A 32 -14.47 2.98 -8.91
CA LEU A 32 -14.10 4.14 -9.70
C LEU A 32 -14.78 4.05 -11.06
N VAL A 33 -15.53 5.06 -11.44
CA VAL A 33 -16.05 5.21 -12.80
C VAL A 33 -15.19 6.24 -13.52
N PHE A 34 -14.64 5.84 -14.67
CA PHE A 34 -13.68 6.65 -15.43
C PHE A 34 -13.92 6.55 -16.94
N ALA A 35 -13.39 7.53 -17.67
CA ALA A 35 -13.36 7.52 -19.13
C ALA A 35 -11.91 7.68 -19.61
N ASP A 36 -11.53 6.98 -20.67
CA ASP A 36 -10.17 7.04 -21.22
C ASP A 36 -9.83 8.40 -21.82
N TRP A 37 -10.80 9.12 -22.36
CA TRP A 37 -10.65 10.49 -22.88
C TRP A 37 -10.56 11.57 -21.79
N CYS A 38 -10.81 11.22 -20.53
CA CYS A 38 -10.87 12.17 -19.41
C CYS A 38 -9.48 12.41 -18.80
N GLY A 39 -8.90 13.60 -18.97
CA GLY A 39 -7.59 13.95 -18.43
C GLY A 39 -7.53 13.91 -16.90
N HIS A 40 -8.62 14.27 -16.19
CA HIS A 40 -8.69 14.16 -14.74
C HIS A 40 -8.66 12.70 -14.27
N CYS A 41 -9.27 11.80 -15.05
CA CYS A 41 -9.25 10.37 -14.76
C CYS A 41 -7.82 9.81 -14.87
N GLN A 42 -7.07 10.23 -15.90
CA GLN A 42 -5.68 9.81 -16.09
C GLN A 42 -4.80 10.27 -14.92
N THR A 43 -5.04 11.47 -14.40
CA THR A 43 -4.32 11.99 -13.22
C THR A 43 -4.70 11.23 -11.94
N TYR A 44 -5.95 10.79 -11.81
CA TYR A 44 -6.45 10.09 -10.63
C TYR A 44 -6.07 8.60 -10.60
N LYS A 45 -5.94 7.97 -11.77
CA LYS A 45 -5.68 6.54 -11.92
C LYS A 45 -4.51 5.99 -11.10
N PRO A 46 -3.32 6.64 -11.08
CA PRO A 46 -2.19 6.14 -10.28
C PRO A 46 -2.52 6.05 -8.79
N MET A 47 -3.26 7.03 -8.25
CA MET A 47 -3.68 7.01 -6.86
C MET A 47 -4.71 5.90 -6.60
N TRP A 48 -5.63 5.68 -7.54
CA TRP A 48 -6.58 4.58 -7.47
C TRP A 48 -5.90 3.21 -7.43
N GLU A 49 -4.87 3.00 -8.25
CA GLU A 49 -4.10 1.76 -8.26
C GLU A 49 -3.39 1.48 -6.93
N GLU A 50 -2.92 2.52 -6.23
CA GLU A 50 -2.38 2.36 -4.89
C GLU A 50 -3.46 1.87 -3.91
N PHE A 51 -4.67 2.41 -4.00
CA PHE A 51 -5.81 1.98 -3.18
C PHE A 51 -6.21 0.54 -3.51
N ALA A 52 -6.23 0.18 -4.79
CA ALA A 52 -6.55 -1.17 -5.23
C ALA A 52 -5.55 -2.22 -4.72
N LYS A 53 -4.29 -1.87 -4.56
CA LYS A 53 -3.21 -2.74 -4.03
C LYS A 53 -3.13 -2.77 -2.50
N LEU A 54 -3.93 -1.97 -1.79
CA LEU A 54 -3.89 -1.87 -0.33
C LEU A 54 -4.24 -3.21 0.33
N LYS A 55 -3.37 -3.72 1.18
CA LYS A 55 -3.62 -4.94 1.96
C LYS A 55 -4.52 -4.64 3.16
N GLY A 56 -5.37 -5.60 3.53
CA GLY A 56 -6.27 -5.46 4.68
C GLY A 56 -7.55 -4.69 4.38
N ARG A 57 -7.89 -4.46 3.12
CA ARG A 57 -9.18 -3.89 2.72
C ARG A 57 -10.34 -4.73 3.24
N THR A 58 -11.44 -4.06 3.57
CA THR A 58 -12.68 -4.69 4.03
C THR A 58 -13.75 -4.72 2.93
N MET A 59 -13.48 -4.12 1.75
CA MET A 59 -14.43 -3.99 0.66
C MET A 59 -13.80 -4.34 -0.69
N HIS A 60 -14.64 -4.75 -1.65
CA HIS A 60 -14.25 -4.96 -3.03
C HIS A 60 -13.84 -3.65 -3.69
N VAL A 61 -12.96 -3.72 -4.69
CA VAL A 61 -12.62 -2.56 -5.53
C VAL A 61 -12.70 -2.94 -7.00
N ALA A 62 -13.14 -2.00 -7.84
CA ALA A 62 -13.10 -2.11 -9.30
C ALA A 62 -13.02 -0.72 -9.93
N ALA A 63 -12.46 -0.63 -11.14
CA ALA A 63 -12.50 0.56 -11.96
C ALA A 63 -13.34 0.27 -13.21
N VAL A 64 -14.49 0.93 -13.36
CA VAL A 64 -15.45 0.70 -14.45
C VAL A 64 -15.25 1.78 -15.51
N GLN A 65 -14.96 1.36 -16.76
CA GLN A 65 -14.89 2.25 -17.91
C GLN A 65 -16.28 2.75 -18.27
N ASP A 66 -16.40 3.97 -18.77
CA ASP A 66 -17.65 4.65 -19.11
C ASP A 66 -18.53 3.83 -20.10
N GLU A 67 -17.91 3.19 -21.09
CA GLU A 67 -18.62 2.32 -22.03
C GLU A 67 -19.30 1.12 -21.36
N GLN A 68 -18.75 0.63 -20.24
CA GLN A 68 -19.26 -0.52 -19.49
C GLN A 68 -20.27 -0.13 -18.40
N GLN A 69 -20.47 1.16 -18.15
CA GLN A 69 -21.41 1.64 -17.14
C GLN A 69 -22.81 1.07 -17.32
N LYS A 70 -23.31 1.02 -18.57
CA LYS A 70 -24.61 0.45 -18.93
C LYS A 70 -24.76 -1.04 -18.60
N ASN A 71 -23.65 -1.76 -18.51
CA ASN A 71 -23.61 -3.20 -18.20
C ASN A 71 -23.50 -3.46 -16.68
N VAL A 72 -23.49 -2.39 -15.85
CA VAL A 72 -23.53 -2.43 -14.39
C VAL A 72 -24.74 -1.61 -13.90
N PRO A 73 -25.97 -2.12 -13.98
CA PRO A 73 -27.20 -1.40 -13.62
C PRO A 73 -27.19 -0.84 -12.21
N SER A 74 -26.48 -1.48 -11.27
CA SER A 74 -26.33 -0.96 -9.89
C SER A 74 -25.70 0.43 -9.82
N LEU A 75 -24.94 0.88 -10.85
CA LEU A 75 -24.39 2.23 -10.93
C LEU A 75 -25.42 3.31 -11.29
N GLU A 76 -26.55 2.94 -11.91
CA GLU A 76 -27.59 3.91 -12.30
C GLU A 76 -28.19 4.60 -11.08
N GLU A 77 -28.31 3.88 -9.97
CA GLU A 77 -28.83 4.42 -8.71
C GLU A 77 -27.92 5.52 -8.12
N ALA A 78 -26.62 5.49 -8.43
CA ALA A 78 -25.64 6.44 -7.92
C ALA A 78 -25.68 7.82 -8.57
N LYS A 79 -26.48 8.02 -9.66
CA LYS A 79 -26.68 9.31 -10.37
C LYS A 79 -25.34 10.01 -10.69
N LEU A 80 -24.49 9.35 -11.47
CA LEU A 80 -23.16 9.87 -11.83
C LEU A 80 -23.29 11.23 -12.56
N GLN A 81 -22.51 12.22 -12.10
CA GLN A 81 -22.52 13.58 -12.64
C GLN A 81 -21.34 13.87 -13.57
N GLY A 82 -20.34 12.98 -13.62
CA GLY A 82 -19.14 13.18 -14.45
C GLY A 82 -18.03 12.18 -14.14
N TYR A 83 -16.85 12.43 -14.67
CA TYR A 83 -15.66 11.57 -14.49
C TYR A 83 -14.45 12.36 -13.98
N PRO A 84 -13.60 11.77 -13.12
CA PRO A 84 -13.83 10.51 -12.42
C PRO A 84 -14.87 10.65 -11.31
N THR A 85 -15.63 9.58 -11.04
CA THR A 85 -16.51 9.50 -9.87
C THR A 85 -16.23 8.22 -9.11
N VAL A 86 -16.16 8.30 -7.80
CA VAL A 86 -16.05 7.12 -6.93
C VAL A 86 -17.40 6.86 -6.29
N VAL A 87 -17.87 5.62 -6.37
CA VAL A 87 -19.14 5.17 -5.83
C VAL A 87 -18.88 4.14 -4.73
N LEU A 88 -19.46 4.38 -3.57
CA LEU A 88 -19.41 3.51 -2.41
C LEU A 88 -20.71 2.70 -2.32
N PHE A 89 -20.60 1.39 -2.40
CA PHE A 89 -21.66 0.43 -2.15
C PHE A 89 -21.50 -0.13 -0.75
N ARG A 90 -22.51 0.09 0.09
CA ARG A 90 -22.54 -0.49 1.43
C ARG A 90 -23.58 -1.57 1.52
N LYS A 91 -23.30 -2.58 2.31
CA LYS A 91 -24.24 -3.66 2.58
C LYS A 91 -25.58 -3.10 3.08
N GLY A 92 -26.66 -3.36 2.33
CA GLY A 92 -28.00 -2.96 2.73
C GLY A 92 -28.36 -1.48 2.56
N ALA A 93 -27.47 -0.67 1.96
CA ALA A 93 -27.72 0.73 1.64
C ALA A 93 -27.75 0.98 0.12
N SER A 94 -28.31 2.11 -0.30
CA SER A 94 -28.20 2.59 -1.66
C SER A 94 -26.79 3.06 -1.96
N PRO A 95 -26.32 2.98 -3.21
CA PRO A 95 -25.01 3.44 -3.61
C PRO A 95 -24.88 4.96 -3.38
N GLU A 96 -23.72 5.38 -2.88
CA GLU A 96 -23.42 6.77 -2.55
C GLU A 96 -22.18 7.22 -3.32
N THR A 97 -22.24 8.43 -3.91
CA THR A 97 -21.08 9.03 -4.56
C THR A 97 -20.17 9.68 -3.52
N VAL A 98 -18.88 9.38 -3.58
CA VAL A 98 -17.86 10.01 -2.73
C VAL A 98 -17.61 11.43 -3.25
N SER A 99 -17.53 12.42 -2.34
CA SER A 99 -17.29 13.80 -2.73
C SER A 99 -15.93 13.98 -3.43
N SER A 100 -15.83 14.96 -4.33
CA SER A 100 -14.56 15.27 -5.03
C SER A 100 -13.43 15.62 -4.08
N GLU A 101 -13.72 16.20 -2.92
CA GLU A 101 -12.74 16.52 -1.89
C GLU A 101 -12.24 15.27 -1.20
N ASP A 102 -13.15 14.36 -0.86
CA ASP A 102 -12.81 13.10 -0.19
C ASP A 102 -12.04 12.16 -1.11
N MET A 103 -12.39 12.12 -2.41
CA MET A 103 -11.64 11.37 -3.41
C MET A 103 -10.17 11.80 -3.50
N ARG A 104 -9.89 13.10 -3.38
CA ARG A 104 -8.52 13.64 -3.42
C ARG A 104 -7.77 13.46 -2.10
N ASN A 105 -8.49 13.23 -1.03
CA ASN A 105 -7.92 13.00 0.29
C ASN A 105 -7.53 11.53 0.45
N LYS A 106 -6.24 11.26 0.32
CA LYS A 106 -5.69 9.90 0.41
C LYS A 106 -6.01 9.23 1.76
N GLU A 107 -5.99 9.98 2.85
CA GLU A 107 -6.27 9.45 4.19
C GLU A 107 -7.72 8.99 4.31
N LYS A 108 -8.68 9.82 3.85
CA LYS A 108 -10.10 9.46 3.86
C LYS A 108 -10.41 8.24 2.99
N MET A 109 -9.82 8.17 1.79
CA MET A 109 -9.99 7.03 0.90
C MET A 109 -9.44 5.74 1.53
N MET A 110 -8.30 5.81 2.20
CA MET A 110 -7.75 4.66 2.93
C MET A 110 -8.60 4.28 4.14
N GLU A 111 -9.14 5.25 4.86
CA GLU A 111 -10.08 5.01 5.97
C GLU A 111 -11.34 4.30 5.50
N LEU A 112 -11.91 4.71 4.36
CA LEU A 112 -13.05 4.04 3.74
C LEU A 112 -12.72 2.58 3.39
N LEU A 113 -11.56 2.34 2.75
CA LEU A 113 -11.16 1.00 2.31
C LEU A 113 -10.84 0.04 3.46
N LEU A 114 -10.32 0.56 4.57
CA LEU A 114 -9.95 -0.23 5.75
C LEU A 114 -11.12 -0.41 6.74
N GLY A 115 -12.22 0.30 6.53
CA GLY A 115 -13.35 0.34 7.46
C GLY A 115 -13.12 1.32 8.63
N LYS A 116 -14.19 1.94 9.10
CA LYS A 116 -14.15 2.81 10.28
C LYS A 116 -13.74 1.99 11.50
N GLY A 117 -12.56 2.23 12.03
CA GLY A 117 -12.03 1.54 13.22
C GLY A 117 -10.60 1.04 13.08
N LEU A 118 -10.08 0.91 11.85
CA LEU A 118 -8.67 0.57 11.62
C LEU A 118 -7.77 1.81 11.51
N ALA A 119 -8.35 3.00 11.47
CA ALA A 119 -7.66 4.28 11.50
C ALA A 119 -7.30 4.74 12.94
N ASP A 120 -7.18 3.81 13.88
CA ASP A 120 -6.74 4.09 15.24
C ASP A 120 -5.26 4.53 15.26
N GLU A 121 -4.86 5.34 16.21
CA GLU A 121 -3.48 5.88 16.30
C GLU A 121 -2.38 4.80 16.36
N SER A 122 -2.75 3.57 16.68
CA SER A 122 -1.89 2.39 16.67
C SER A 122 -1.67 1.79 15.27
N ASN A 123 -2.39 2.26 14.23
CA ASN A 123 -2.30 1.68 12.89
C ASN A 123 -1.04 2.17 12.15
N PRO A 124 -0.12 1.25 11.76
CA PRO A 124 1.12 1.59 11.08
C PRO A 124 0.94 2.37 9.76
N ILE A 125 -0.23 2.27 9.13
CA ILE A 125 -0.52 2.95 7.87
C ILE A 125 -0.66 4.47 8.07
N ARG A 126 -1.29 4.91 9.16
CA ARG A 126 -1.39 6.35 9.50
C ARG A 126 -0.01 6.97 9.71
N PHE A 127 0.93 6.16 10.15
CA PHE A 127 2.32 6.56 10.37
C PHE A 127 3.07 6.82 9.06
N ILE A 128 2.83 5.99 8.04
CA ILE A 128 3.43 6.13 6.71
C ILE A 128 2.92 7.39 6.01
N LEU A 129 1.63 7.71 6.15
CA LEU A 129 0.98 8.84 5.49
C LEU A 129 1.39 10.20 6.06
N LYS A 130 1.75 10.28 7.35
CA LYS A 130 2.21 11.53 8.00
C LYS A 130 3.70 11.83 7.76
N GLY A 131 4.37 11.11 6.84
CA GLY A 131 5.78 11.37 6.48
C GLY A 131 6.78 11.05 7.59
N GLY A 132 6.33 10.34 8.63
CA GLY A 132 7.19 9.91 9.73
C GLY A 132 7.90 8.62 9.40
N ALA A 133 9.05 8.68 8.72
CA ALA A 133 9.99 7.58 8.68
C ALA A 133 10.52 7.30 10.10
N ARG A 134 9.76 6.60 10.93
CA ARG A 134 10.31 5.96 12.12
C ARG A 134 10.47 4.48 11.83
N LEU A 135 11.71 4.11 11.58
CA LEU A 135 12.18 2.75 11.72
C LEU A 135 11.73 2.20 13.07
N PHE A 136 11.28 0.96 13.07
CA PHE A 136 10.87 0.22 14.26
C PHE A 136 11.97 0.30 15.33
N GLY A 137 11.80 1.19 16.31
CA GLY A 137 12.61 1.28 17.50
C GLY A 137 11.72 1.55 18.71
N PRO A 138 12.06 1.02 19.89
CA PRO A 138 11.29 1.26 21.10
C PRO A 138 11.23 2.77 21.38
N PRO A 139 10.14 3.28 21.99
CA PRO A 139 9.99 4.70 22.28
C PRO A 139 11.20 5.23 23.05
N VAL A 140 11.64 6.43 22.68
CA VAL A 140 12.85 7.09 23.23
C VAL A 140 12.89 7.09 24.76
N SER A 141 11.72 7.10 25.41
CA SER A 141 11.59 6.96 26.87
C SER A 141 12.10 5.63 27.43
N GLN A 142 12.06 4.53 26.66
CA GLN A 142 12.62 3.24 27.07
C GLN A 142 14.13 3.18 26.82
N LEU A 143 14.62 3.82 25.77
CA LEU A 143 16.07 3.94 25.51
C LEU A 143 16.78 4.76 26.59
N LEU A 144 16.18 5.85 27.05
CA LEU A 144 16.74 6.67 28.14
C LEU A 144 16.75 5.95 29.48
N ARG A 145 15.83 5.02 29.75
CA ARG A 145 15.87 4.19 30.96
C ARG A 145 16.96 3.11 30.91
N SER A 146 17.23 2.56 29.74
CA SER A 146 18.30 1.56 29.55
C SER A 146 19.70 2.16 29.63
N MET A 147 19.86 3.46 29.33
CA MET A 147 21.16 4.14 29.37
C MET A 147 21.60 4.59 30.78
N LYS A 148 20.67 4.62 31.76
CA LYS A 148 20.99 5.04 33.15
C LYS A 148 21.60 3.94 34.01
N SER A 149 21.79 2.71 33.55
CA SER A 149 22.26 1.57 34.34
C SER A 149 23.60 0.96 33.91
N LYS A 150 24.36 1.59 32.99
CA LYS A 150 25.70 1.12 32.66
C LYS A 150 26.72 2.22 32.96
N PRO A 151 27.68 2.01 33.88
CA PRO A 151 28.77 2.95 34.07
C PRO A 151 29.63 2.96 32.80
N LEU A 152 29.77 4.11 32.20
CA LEU A 152 30.76 4.42 31.18
C LEU A 152 32.15 4.35 31.84
N PHE A 153 33.05 3.62 31.20
CA PHE A 153 34.48 3.45 31.51
C PHE A 153 34.86 2.26 32.41
N SER A 154 35.11 1.14 31.73
CA SER A 154 36.23 0.29 32.09
C SER A 154 37.30 0.43 31.00
N VAL A 155 38.31 1.22 31.27
CA VAL A 155 39.51 1.35 30.44
C VAL A 155 40.33 0.09 30.64
N THR A 156 40.30 -0.84 29.67
CA THR A 156 41.28 -1.95 29.67
C THR A 156 42.58 -1.47 29.00
N PRO A 157 43.76 -1.71 29.61
CA PRO A 157 45.01 -1.25 29.04
C PRO A 157 45.35 -2.04 27.76
N ARG A 158 45.64 -1.31 26.71
CA ARG A 158 46.01 -1.79 25.36
C ARG A 158 47.33 -2.55 25.43
N LYS A 159 47.32 -3.88 25.26
CA LYS A 159 48.53 -4.68 25.07
C LYS A 159 49.26 -4.25 23.80
N LYS A 160 50.52 -3.82 23.97
CA LYS A 160 51.46 -3.51 22.87
C LYS A 160 51.77 -4.80 22.10
N HIS A 161 51.28 -4.90 20.88
CA HIS A 161 51.76 -5.93 19.95
C HIS A 161 53.07 -5.50 19.35
N THR A 162 54.13 -6.20 19.70
CA THR A 162 55.46 -6.12 19.08
C THR A 162 55.38 -6.67 17.65
N ARG A 163 55.75 -5.83 16.71
CA ARG A 163 55.91 -6.18 15.29
C ARG A 163 56.99 -7.23 15.17
N ARG A 164 56.64 -8.46 14.78
CA ARG A 164 57.59 -9.44 14.25
C ARG A 164 57.68 -9.30 12.74
N ASN A 165 58.87 -9.00 12.26
CA ASN A 165 59.28 -8.88 10.88
C ASN A 165 59.33 -10.27 10.22
N PRO A 166 58.68 -10.53 9.10
CA PRO A 166 58.86 -11.79 8.37
C PRO A 166 60.04 -11.64 7.39
N ARG A 167 61.09 -12.36 7.68
CA ARG A 167 62.22 -12.56 6.77
C ARG A 167 61.80 -13.31 5.49
N THR A 168 62.20 -12.74 4.40
CA THR A 168 62.40 -13.27 3.05
C THR A 168 62.68 -14.79 3.01
N ARG A 169 61.85 -15.54 2.25
CA ARG A 169 62.28 -16.83 1.70
C ARG A 169 62.28 -16.79 0.19
N LYS A 170 63.53 -16.98 -0.29
CA LYS A 170 63.92 -17.08 -1.69
C LYS A 170 63.17 -18.15 -2.47
N ALA A 171 62.94 -17.85 -3.71
CA ALA A 171 62.49 -18.69 -4.78
C ALA A 171 63.37 -19.94 -4.98
N LYS A 172 62.73 -21.06 -5.32
CA LYS A 172 63.39 -22.16 -6.08
C LYS A 172 62.52 -22.49 -7.28
N ARG A 173 63.01 -22.05 -8.44
CA ARG A 173 62.63 -22.53 -9.76
C ARG A 173 62.98 -24.02 -9.87
N LYS A 174 62.10 -24.83 -10.37
CA LYS A 174 62.42 -26.04 -11.13
C LYS A 174 61.45 -26.15 -12.29
N GLY A 175 62.03 -26.04 -13.48
CA GLY A 175 61.35 -26.32 -14.72
C GLY A 175 61.31 -27.82 -15.00
N ARG A 176 60.44 -28.18 -15.92
CA ARG A 176 60.47 -29.34 -16.82
C ARG A 176 59.28 -29.16 -17.78
N THR A 177 59.50 -28.85 -18.99
CA THR A 177 59.88 -29.56 -20.24
C THR A 177 58.91 -30.71 -20.58
N LEU A 178 58.23 -30.51 -21.71
CA LEU A 178 57.84 -31.38 -22.82
C LEU A 178 57.07 -32.68 -22.52
N LEU A 179 55.90 -32.85 -23.07
CA LEU A 179 55.60 -33.41 -24.42
C LEU A 179 54.17 -33.06 -24.79
#